data_d4dd4a61972f192285e3e2688cb682a5
#
_entry.id   d4dd4a61972f192285e3e2688cb682a5
#
_cell.length_a   1.000
_cell.length_b   1.000
_cell.length_c   1.000
_cell.angle_alpha   90.00
_cell.angle_beta   90.00
_cell.angle_gamma   90.00
#
_symmetry.space_group_name_H-M   'P 1'
#
loop_
_entity.id
_entity.type
_entity.pdbx_description
1 polymer ?
#
loop_
_entity_poly.entity_id
_entity_poly.type
_entity_poly.pdbx_seq_one_letter_code
_entity_poly.pdbx_strand_id
1 'polypeptide(L)'
;FHASGHIYFDLIDSSSKSKSPSTIPVTLLKWNATKIKADLREILVEDREVRILAKPDFYAPYGKMSLAASNVDSAYTLGQIAIARRELIEKLRVEGILKNNSEIVLENLVTDIALVTSIDSAAYHDVVDQLKKSELGFKVIAINALMQGSDSVVSVA
;
A
#
# COMPACT_ATOMS: atom_id res chain seq x y z
N PHE A 1 11.82 -10.19 -0.16
CA PHE A 1 13.18 -10.04 0.44
C PHE A 1 13.59 -11.36 1.05
N HIS A 2 14.74 -11.90 0.65
CA HIS A 2 15.24 -13.19 1.13
C HIS A 2 16.30 -13.00 2.24
N ALA A 3 16.41 -13.99 3.16
CA ALA A 3 17.37 -13.94 4.28
C ALA A 3 18.84 -13.75 3.82
N SER A 4 19.19 -14.18 2.60
CA SER A 4 20.51 -13.95 1.98
C SER A 4 20.79 -12.48 1.59
N GLY A 5 19.79 -11.61 1.67
CA GLY A 5 19.87 -10.22 1.22
C GLY A 5 19.64 -10.01 -0.28
N HIS A 6 19.35 -11.09 -1.03
CA HIS A 6 18.87 -10.99 -2.40
C HIS A 6 17.37 -10.63 -2.41
N ILE A 7 16.93 -9.91 -3.45
CA ILE A 7 15.54 -9.52 -3.61
C ILE A 7 15.03 -10.20 -4.88
N TYR A 8 13.91 -10.91 -4.75
CA TYR A 8 13.22 -11.58 -5.84
C TYR A 8 11.82 -10.99 -5.94
N PHE A 9 11.40 -10.67 -7.13
CA PHE A 9 10.07 -10.15 -7.43
C PHE A 9 9.71 -10.42 -8.89
N ASP A 10 8.43 -10.36 -9.21
CA ASP A 10 7.94 -10.52 -10.56
C ASP A 10 7.49 -9.18 -11.14
N LEU A 11 7.87 -8.91 -12.39
CA LEU A 11 7.29 -7.82 -13.16
C LEU A 11 6.09 -8.35 -13.92
N ILE A 12 5.01 -7.59 -13.89
CA ILE A 12 3.75 -7.92 -14.53
C ILE A 12 3.47 -6.85 -15.59
N ASP A 13 3.09 -7.28 -16.79
CA ASP A 13 2.62 -6.37 -17.83
C ASP A 13 1.18 -5.92 -17.52
N SER A 14 1.04 -4.71 -16.96
CA SER A 14 -0.26 -4.10 -16.66
C SER A 14 -1.00 -3.60 -17.90
N SER A 15 -0.34 -3.47 -19.05
CA SER A 15 -0.96 -3.03 -20.31
C SER A 15 -1.79 -4.14 -20.97
N SER A 16 -1.52 -5.38 -20.65
CA SER A 16 -2.23 -6.54 -21.19
C SER A 16 -3.61 -6.69 -20.54
N LYS A 17 -4.68 -6.50 -21.32
CA LYS A 17 -6.06 -6.80 -20.91
C LYS A 17 -6.36 -8.32 -20.85
N SER A 18 -5.34 -9.16 -20.88
CA SER A 18 -5.46 -10.62 -20.81
C SER A 18 -5.87 -11.05 -19.39
N LYS A 19 -6.68 -12.12 -19.31
CA LYS A 19 -7.01 -12.77 -18.03
C LYS A 19 -5.77 -13.36 -17.31
N SER A 20 -4.67 -13.53 -18.03
CA SER A 20 -3.38 -14.00 -17.50
C SER A 20 -2.30 -13.02 -17.96
N PRO A 21 -1.95 -12.02 -17.15
CA PRO A 21 -0.91 -11.06 -17.51
C PRO A 21 0.44 -11.77 -17.65
N SER A 22 1.25 -11.29 -18.60
CA SER A 22 2.62 -11.77 -18.76
C SER A 22 3.46 -11.38 -17.57
N THR A 23 4.15 -12.35 -16.97
CA THR A 23 5.05 -12.12 -15.83
C THR A 23 6.47 -12.53 -16.18
N ILE A 24 7.45 -11.79 -15.66
CA ILE A 24 8.86 -12.14 -15.77
C ILE A 24 9.53 -12.02 -14.40
N PRO A 25 10.18 -13.09 -13.90
CA PRO A 25 10.89 -13.04 -12.63
C PRO A 25 12.14 -12.15 -12.72
N VAL A 26 12.37 -11.38 -11.67
CA VAL A 26 13.50 -10.47 -11.52
C VAL A 26 14.29 -10.84 -10.28
N THR A 27 15.61 -10.88 -10.42
CA THR A 27 16.55 -11.06 -9.32
C THR A 27 17.41 -9.82 -9.17
N LEU A 28 17.34 -9.17 -8.01
CA LEU A 28 18.26 -8.10 -7.61
C LEU A 28 19.21 -8.63 -6.56
N LEU A 29 20.46 -8.80 -6.94
CA LEU A 29 21.49 -9.35 -6.08
C LEU A 29 21.90 -8.38 -4.97
N LYS A 30 22.24 -8.88 -3.78
CA LYS A 30 22.59 -8.08 -2.59
C LYS A 30 23.57 -6.95 -2.87
N TRP A 31 24.66 -7.23 -3.59
CA TRP A 31 25.67 -6.21 -3.91
C TRP A 31 25.20 -5.09 -4.83
N ASN A 32 24.16 -5.33 -5.63
CA ASN A 32 23.49 -4.28 -6.40
C ASN A 32 22.48 -3.53 -5.54
N ALA A 33 21.71 -4.26 -4.72
CA ALA A 33 20.74 -3.67 -3.80
C ALA A 33 21.41 -2.67 -2.81
N THR A 34 22.59 -2.99 -2.29
CA THR A 34 23.33 -2.11 -1.36
C THR A 34 23.87 -0.83 -2.00
N LYS A 35 23.96 -0.76 -3.32
CA LYS A 35 24.36 0.46 -4.04
C LYS A 35 23.22 1.47 -4.19
N ILE A 36 21.99 1.01 -4.04
CA ILE A 36 20.80 1.85 -4.17
C ILE A 36 20.57 2.54 -2.83
N LYS A 37 20.63 3.88 -2.82
CA LYS A 37 20.53 4.68 -1.59
C LYS A 37 19.11 4.81 -1.02
N ALA A 38 18.10 4.36 -1.76
CA ALA A 38 16.70 4.44 -1.35
C ALA A 38 16.24 3.16 -0.65
N ASP A 39 15.20 3.25 0.17
CA ASP A 39 14.60 2.06 0.79
C ASP A 39 13.83 1.27 -0.26
N LEU A 40 14.40 0.13 -0.65
CA LEU A 40 13.81 -0.77 -1.64
C LEU A 40 12.50 -1.40 -1.15
N ARG A 41 12.24 -1.43 0.14
CA ARG A 41 10.96 -1.91 0.70
C ARG A 41 9.82 -0.95 0.44
N GLU A 42 10.12 0.36 0.37
CA GLU A 42 9.13 1.38 0.00
C GLU A 42 8.91 1.45 -1.52
N ILE A 43 9.91 1.08 -2.32
CA ILE A 43 9.86 1.18 -3.77
C ILE A 43 9.24 -0.07 -4.40
N LEU A 44 9.70 -1.26 -3.99
CA LEU A 44 9.26 -2.56 -4.51
C LEU A 44 8.04 -3.06 -3.72
N VAL A 45 6.92 -2.39 -3.90
CA VAL A 45 5.61 -2.74 -3.34
C VAL A 45 4.73 -3.27 -4.47
N GLU A 46 3.83 -4.19 -4.15
CA GLU A 46 2.84 -4.73 -5.10
C GLU A 46 2.05 -3.61 -5.80
N ASP A 47 1.69 -3.86 -7.04
CA ASP A 47 0.91 -2.96 -7.92
C ASP A 47 1.56 -1.59 -8.17
N ARG A 48 2.87 -1.50 -8.02
CA ARG A 48 3.61 -0.27 -8.26
C ARG A 48 4.43 -0.33 -9.53
N GLU A 49 4.34 0.73 -10.34
CA GLU A 49 5.20 0.88 -11.51
C GLU A 49 6.64 1.17 -11.09
N VAL A 50 7.57 0.39 -11.61
CA VAL A 50 9.00 0.51 -11.33
C VAL A 50 9.82 0.57 -12.61
N ARG A 51 10.88 1.36 -12.61
CA ARG A 51 11.89 1.37 -13.68
C ARG A 51 13.13 0.65 -13.19
N ILE A 52 13.55 -0.37 -13.92
CA ILE A 52 14.76 -1.15 -13.60
C ILE A 52 15.73 -1.16 -14.75
N LEU A 53 17.02 -1.25 -14.42
CA LEU A 53 18.07 -1.62 -15.35
C LEU A 53 18.42 -3.07 -15.11
N ALA A 54 18.16 -3.93 -16.10
CA ALA A 54 18.35 -5.36 -15.98
C ALA A 54 18.93 -5.96 -17.26
N LYS A 55 19.53 -7.13 -17.12
CA LYS A 55 19.97 -7.98 -18.26
C LYS A 55 19.12 -9.24 -18.27
N PRO A 56 18.72 -9.75 -19.45
CA PRO A 56 18.10 -11.05 -19.53
C PRO A 56 19.10 -12.13 -19.07
N ASP A 57 18.61 -13.07 -18.29
CA ASP A 57 19.34 -14.23 -17.79
C ASP A 57 18.56 -15.49 -18.11
N PHE A 58 19.23 -16.48 -18.67
CA PHE A 58 18.63 -17.74 -19.07
C PHE A 58 19.28 -18.89 -18.33
N TYR A 59 18.53 -19.52 -17.45
CA TYR A 59 18.98 -20.68 -16.71
C TYR A 59 18.69 -21.97 -17.49
N ALA A 60 19.67 -22.40 -18.30
CA ALA A 60 19.55 -23.51 -19.23
C ALA A 60 19.05 -24.85 -18.61
N PRO A 61 19.45 -25.26 -17.38
CA PRO A 61 19.00 -26.53 -16.80
C PRO A 61 17.50 -26.67 -16.67
N TYR A 62 16.77 -25.54 -16.49
CA TYR A 62 15.33 -25.53 -16.33
C TYR A 62 14.59 -24.77 -17.47
N GLY A 63 15.29 -24.30 -18.47
CA GLY A 63 14.71 -23.52 -19.56
C GLY A 63 13.99 -22.23 -19.09
N LYS A 64 14.42 -21.66 -17.96
CA LYS A 64 13.77 -20.51 -17.35
C LYS A 64 14.48 -19.21 -17.75
N MET A 65 13.68 -18.24 -18.22
CA MET A 65 14.14 -16.88 -18.48
C MET A 65 13.79 -15.99 -17.28
N SER A 66 14.73 -15.14 -16.88
CA SER A 66 14.58 -14.15 -15.83
C SER A 66 15.31 -12.86 -16.16
N LEU A 67 15.16 -11.83 -15.35
CA LEU A 67 15.93 -10.59 -15.45
C LEU A 67 16.87 -10.46 -14.25
N ALA A 68 18.16 -10.28 -14.54
CA ALA A 68 19.15 -9.93 -13.53
C ALA A 68 19.22 -8.40 -13.40
N ALA A 69 18.56 -7.84 -12.38
CA ALA A 69 18.55 -6.40 -12.16
C ALA A 69 19.89 -5.92 -11.60
N SER A 70 20.41 -4.85 -12.18
CA SER A 70 21.61 -4.16 -11.71
C SER A 70 21.30 -2.85 -11.00
N ASN A 71 20.16 -2.22 -11.29
CA ASN A 71 19.72 -0.99 -10.66
C ASN A 71 18.18 -0.89 -10.66
N VAL A 72 17.65 -0.14 -9.70
CA VAL A 72 16.24 0.30 -9.63
C VAL A 72 16.24 1.82 -9.60
N ASP A 73 15.51 2.45 -10.51
CA ASP A 73 15.39 3.91 -10.56
C ASP A 73 14.39 4.40 -9.51
N SER A 74 14.90 4.65 -8.32
CA SER A 74 14.11 5.14 -7.19
C SER A 74 13.49 6.51 -7.45
N ALA A 75 14.19 7.40 -8.17
CA ALA A 75 13.70 8.74 -8.46
C ALA A 75 12.45 8.70 -9.37
N TYR A 76 12.44 7.79 -10.34
CA TYR A 76 11.28 7.57 -11.20
C TYR A 76 10.06 7.13 -10.38
N THR A 77 10.21 6.08 -9.56
CA THR A 77 9.10 5.51 -8.77
C THR A 77 8.56 6.52 -7.74
N LEU A 78 9.43 7.21 -7.02
CA LEU A 78 9.03 8.25 -6.07
C LEU A 78 8.36 9.45 -6.78
N GLY A 79 8.84 9.80 -7.97
CA GLY A 79 8.22 10.83 -8.81
C GLY A 79 6.79 10.48 -9.21
N GLN A 80 6.55 9.24 -9.65
CA GLN A 80 5.20 8.76 -10.00
C GLN A 80 4.26 8.80 -8.80
N ILE A 81 4.72 8.39 -7.62
CA ILE A 81 3.94 8.47 -6.38
C ILE A 81 3.56 9.91 -6.04
N ALA A 82 4.51 10.84 -6.17
CA ALA A 82 4.25 12.26 -5.90
C ALA A 82 3.23 12.87 -6.89
N ILE A 83 3.31 12.49 -8.16
CA ILE A 83 2.35 12.91 -9.19
C ILE A 83 0.96 12.35 -8.88
N ALA A 84 0.84 11.05 -8.67
CA ALA A 84 -0.44 10.40 -8.37
C ALA A 84 -1.10 10.98 -7.11
N ARG A 85 -0.31 11.25 -6.06
CA ARG A 85 -0.79 11.92 -4.84
C ARG A 85 -1.32 13.32 -5.13
N ARG A 86 -0.63 14.09 -5.95
CA ARG A 86 -1.04 15.46 -6.32
C ARG A 86 -2.34 15.46 -7.12
N GLU A 87 -2.46 14.55 -8.09
CA GLU A 87 -3.66 14.38 -8.89
C GLU A 87 -4.86 13.97 -8.02
N LEU A 88 -4.66 13.03 -7.10
CA LEU A 88 -5.69 12.61 -6.15
C LEU A 88 -6.16 13.78 -5.26
N ILE A 89 -5.23 14.55 -4.70
CA ILE A 89 -5.56 15.72 -3.87
C ILE A 89 -6.37 16.74 -4.69
N GLU A 90 -5.98 16.99 -5.94
CA GLU A 90 -6.69 17.94 -6.79
C GLU A 90 -8.10 17.43 -7.14
N LYS A 91 -8.23 16.14 -7.44
CA LYS A 91 -9.53 15.50 -7.65
C LYS A 91 -10.43 15.66 -6.42
N LEU A 92 -9.96 15.32 -5.23
CA LEU A 92 -10.71 15.46 -3.98
C LEU A 92 -11.07 16.93 -3.66
N ARG A 93 -10.22 17.87 -4.07
CA ARG A 93 -10.49 19.30 -3.95
C ARG A 93 -11.64 19.74 -4.84
N VAL A 94 -11.63 19.33 -6.12
CA VAL A 94 -12.68 19.65 -7.09
C VAL A 94 -14.01 19.03 -6.67
N GLU A 95 -14.00 17.82 -6.13
CA GLU A 95 -15.17 17.12 -5.59
C GLU A 95 -15.64 17.70 -4.23
N GLY A 96 -14.90 18.63 -3.63
CA GLY A 96 -15.24 19.27 -2.35
C GLY A 96 -15.01 18.39 -1.11
N ILE A 97 -14.61 17.13 -1.28
CA ILE A 97 -14.53 16.12 -0.21
C ILE A 97 -13.51 16.49 0.87
N LEU A 98 -12.42 17.20 0.50
CA LEU A 98 -11.36 17.58 1.44
C LEU A 98 -11.82 18.44 2.61
N LYS A 99 -12.93 19.20 2.45
CA LYS A 99 -13.45 20.11 3.46
C LYS A 99 -14.66 19.57 4.20
N ASN A 100 -15.34 18.57 3.66
CA ASN A 100 -16.60 18.06 4.19
C ASN A 100 -16.53 17.77 5.70
N ASN A 101 -15.46 17.14 6.16
CA ASN A 101 -15.32 16.82 7.58
C ASN A 101 -15.10 18.05 8.46
N SER A 102 -14.46 19.11 7.94
CA SER A 102 -14.23 20.35 8.71
C SER A 102 -15.46 21.27 8.77
N GLU A 103 -16.43 21.05 7.90
CA GLU A 103 -17.69 21.80 7.86
C GLU A 103 -18.79 21.19 8.73
N ILE A 104 -18.55 19.99 9.27
CA ILE A 104 -19.48 19.33 10.20
C ILE A 104 -19.46 20.08 11.54
N VAL A 105 -20.60 20.60 11.95
CA VAL A 105 -20.76 21.18 13.28
C VAL A 105 -20.99 20.05 14.27
N LEU A 106 -20.04 19.86 15.18
CA LEU A 106 -20.17 18.89 16.26
C LEU A 106 -20.96 19.51 17.42
N GLU A 107 -21.84 18.72 18.02
CA GLU A 107 -22.49 19.07 19.28
C GLU A 107 -21.46 19.17 20.41
N ASN A 108 -21.78 19.96 21.46
CA ASN A 108 -20.87 20.13 22.61
C ASN A 108 -20.57 18.83 23.35
N LEU A 109 -21.47 17.86 23.29
CA LEU A 109 -21.29 16.54 23.90
C LEU A 109 -21.73 15.48 22.90
N VAL A 110 -20.77 14.79 22.29
CA VAL A 110 -20.98 13.66 21.40
C VAL A 110 -20.91 12.37 22.21
N THR A 111 -22.04 11.68 22.38
CA THR A 111 -22.14 10.41 23.12
C THR A 111 -22.30 9.20 22.21
N ASP A 112 -22.78 9.40 20.97
CA ASP A 112 -22.98 8.34 20.00
C ASP A 112 -21.77 8.28 19.06
N ILE A 113 -21.08 7.14 19.04
CA ILE A 113 -19.84 6.92 18.27
C ILE A 113 -20.04 5.74 17.32
N ALA A 114 -19.82 5.93 16.03
CA ALA A 114 -19.65 4.86 15.07
C ALA A 114 -18.15 4.56 14.90
N LEU A 115 -17.75 3.33 15.22
CA LEU A 115 -16.37 2.88 15.14
C LEU A 115 -16.21 1.88 14.00
N VAL A 116 -15.58 2.30 12.89
CA VAL A 116 -15.28 1.45 11.74
C VAL A 116 -13.87 0.91 11.90
N THR A 117 -13.74 -0.38 12.18
CA THR A 117 -12.44 -1.02 12.42
C THR A 117 -12.56 -2.54 12.40
N SER A 118 -11.43 -3.25 12.40
CA SER A 118 -11.43 -4.70 12.62
C SER A 118 -11.74 -5.00 14.09
N ILE A 119 -12.87 -5.65 14.35
CA ILE A 119 -13.38 -5.90 15.71
C ILE A 119 -12.44 -6.78 16.54
N ASP A 120 -11.64 -7.64 15.91
CA ASP A 120 -10.66 -8.49 16.58
C ASP A 120 -9.29 -7.81 16.78
N SER A 121 -9.18 -6.52 16.47
CA SER A 121 -7.91 -5.80 16.58
C SER A 121 -7.65 -5.27 18.00
N ALA A 122 -6.39 -5.18 18.38
CA ALA A 122 -5.98 -4.54 19.62
C ALA A 122 -6.49 -3.09 19.70
N ALA A 123 -6.46 -2.36 18.58
CA ALA A 123 -6.96 -0.99 18.50
C ALA A 123 -8.44 -0.86 18.85
N TYR A 124 -9.27 -1.81 18.42
CA TYR A 124 -10.70 -1.86 18.82
C TYR A 124 -10.84 -1.99 20.32
N HIS A 125 -10.15 -2.97 20.92
CA HIS A 125 -10.21 -3.21 22.36
C HIS A 125 -9.73 -2.01 23.16
N ASP A 126 -8.61 -1.39 22.75
CA ASP A 126 -8.06 -0.20 23.40
C ASP A 126 -9.05 0.97 23.41
N VAL A 127 -9.69 1.26 22.28
CA VAL A 127 -10.69 2.34 22.18
C VAL A 127 -11.89 2.04 23.08
N VAL A 128 -12.45 0.84 23.01
CA VAL A 128 -13.63 0.45 23.80
C VAL A 128 -13.33 0.51 25.29
N ASP A 129 -12.14 0.05 25.70
CA ASP A 129 -11.73 0.08 27.10
C ASP A 129 -11.53 1.51 27.62
N GLN A 130 -10.98 2.41 26.81
CA GLN A 130 -10.86 3.82 27.19
C GLN A 130 -12.22 4.50 27.31
N LEU A 131 -13.15 4.23 26.39
CA LEU A 131 -14.50 4.77 26.46
C LEU A 131 -15.27 4.25 27.70
N LYS A 132 -15.13 2.97 28.03
CA LYS A 132 -15.70 2.40 29.26
C LYS A 132 -15.13 3.04 30.54
N LYS A 133 -13.81 3.26 30.57
CA LYS A 133 -13.13 3.90 31.74
C LYS A 133 -13.51 5.36 31.92
N SER A 134 -14.02 6.03 30.91
CA SER A 134 -14.43 7.44 30.99
C SER A 134 -15.69 7.67 31.82
N GLU A 135 -16.52 6.62 32.05
CA GLU A 135 -17.81 6.67 32.75
C GLU A 135 -18.84 7.65 32.14
N LEU A 136 -18.61 8.16 30.94
CA LEU A 136 -19.48 9.14 30.27
C LEU A 136 -20.67 8.53 29.51
N GLY A 137 -20.85 7.21 29.57
CA GLY A 137 -22.03 6.55 29.00
C GLY A 137 -22.08 6.56 27.48
N PHE A 138 -20.94 6.47 26.81
CA PHE A 138 -20.88 6.43 25.35
C PHE A 138 -21.63 5.22 24.76
N LYS A 139 -22.42 5.49 23.72
CA LYS A 139 -23.01 4.46 22.87
C LYS A 139 -22.12 4.22 21.66
N VAL A 140 -21.53 3.03 21.55
CA VAL A 140 -20.63 2.67 20.49
C VAL A 140 -21.29 1.67 19.54
N ILE A 141 -21.36 2.02 18.26
CA ILE A 141 -21.76 1.12 17.17
C ILE A 141 -20.48 0.71 16.44
N ALA A 142 -20.09 -0.55 16.62
CA ALA A 142 -18.91 -1.10 15.94
C ALA A 142 -19.29 -1.69 14.59
N ILE A 143 -18.60 -1.27 13.54
CA ILE A 143 -18.73 -1.76 12.17
C ILE A 143 -17.44 -2.48 11.82
N ASN A 144 -17.54 -3.78 11.54
CA ASN A 144 -16.36 -4.58 11.19
C ASN A 144 -15.90 -4.27 9.78
N ALA A 145 -14.65 -3.81 9.62
CA ALA A 145 -14.06 -3.53 8.33
C ALA A 145 -12.57 -3.88 8.33
N LEU A 146 -12.06 -4.32 7.18
CA LEU A 146 -10.64 -4.51 6.96
C LEU A 146 -9.97 -3.16 6.79
N MET A 147 -9.02 -2.83 7.67
CA MET A 147 -8.32 -1.53 7.66
C MET A 147 -7.03 -1.53 6.84
N GLN A 148 -6.56 -2.69 6.38
CA GLN A 148 -5.31 -2.86 5.63
C GLN A 148 -5.48 -3.88 4.50
N GLY A 149 -4.63 -3.77 3.47
CA GLY A 149 -4.65 -4.64 2.30
C GLY A 149 -5.52 -4.09 1.15
N SER A 150 -5.49 -4.78 0.00
CA SER A 150 -6.23 -4.42 -1.22
C SER A 150 -7.75 -4.32 -1.00
N ASP A 151 -8.28 -5.14 -0.11
CA ASP A 151 -9.72 -5.27 0.13
C ASP A 151 -10.25 -4.24 1.14
N SER A 152 -9.36 -3.42 1.75
CA SER A 152 -9.76 -2.42 2.74
C SER A 152 -10.71 -1.37 2.15
N VAL A 153 -10.50 -0.95 0.90
CA VAL A 153 -11.35 0.05 0.24
C VAL A 153 -12.78 -0.45 0.09
N VAL A 154 -12.94 -1.70 -0.36
CA VAL A 154 -14.27 -2.33 -0.54
C VAL A 154 -14.93 -2.61 0.80
N SER A 155 -14.14 -2.95 1.82
CA SER A 155 -14.64 -3.29 3.16
C SER A 155 -15.15 -2.06 3.94
N VAL A 156 -14.61 -0.86 3.65
CA VAL A 156 -14.98 0.39 4.33
C VAL A 156 -16.09 1.14 3.58
N ALA A 157 -16.22 0.94 2.26
CA ALA A 157 -17.23 1.60 1.43
C ALA A 157 -18.63 0.99 1.60
#